data_ab435abdf9eee46db7405f5236b1a262
#
_entry.id   ab435abdf9eee46db7405f5236b1a262
#
_cell.length_a   1.000
_cell.length_b   1.000
_cell.length_c   1.000
_cell.angle_alpha   90.00
_cell.angle_beta   90.00
_cell.angle_gamma   90.00
#
_symmetry.space_group_name_H-M   'P 1'
#
loop_
_entity.id
_entity.type
_entity.pdbx_description
1 polymer ?
#
loop_
_entity_poly.entity_id
_entity_poly.type
_entity_poly.pdbx_seq_one_letter_code
_entity_poly.pdbx_strand_id
1 'polypeptide(L)'
;MSKILCFRGLSSAVRWLTLALDMKIWLDEKLVDEQDAKISVFDHGLLYGDGVFEGIRFYNGRVFRLEEHIRRLFDSARAIVMKLPWTQEQVIQFTVDTIKANGLRDGYVRLVVTRGTGGLGLNPYLCERPSMFIIASTIQLYPEEYYTNGLAIITCATRRPAPAALMPQVKSLNYLNNVMAKVEAIQAGAMEAVMLNEQGYVSECTGDNIFLLKNGTLLTPPVADGALDGVTRQVILQLADELGIPKKEQTLTRYDIFIADECFLTGTAAEVIPVIALDRRPIGEGKPGPLTARFIEAFRALANSTGTPCA
;
A
#
# COMPACT_ATOMS: atom_id res chain seq x y z
N MET A 1 -26.07 -12.44 -46.25
CA MET A 1 -25.43 -13.75 -46.47
C MET A 1 -24.06 -13.72 -45.79
N SER A 2 -24.02 -14.38 -44.66
CA SER A 2 -22.84 -14.42 -43.75
C SER A 2 -21.88 -15.51 -44.21
N LYS A 3 -20.59 -15.22 -44.26
CA LYS A 3 -19.55 -16.25 -44.34
C LYS A 3 -18.81 -16.34 -43.00
N ILE A 4 -19.20 -17.35 -42.25
CA ILE A 4 -18.43 -17.86 -41.10
C ILE A 4 -17.24 -18.62 -41.68
N LEU A 5 -16.02 -18.13 -41.43
CA LEU A 5 -14.78 -18.90 -41.65
C LEU A 5 -14.48 -19.70 -40.39
N CYS A 6 -14.66 -21.01 -40.52
CA CYS A 6 -14.28 -22.00 -39.55
C CYS A 6 -12.77 -22.31 -39.72
N PHE A 7 -11.91 -21.91 -38.79
CA PHE A 7 -10.54 -22.41 -38.69
C PHE A 7 -10.51 -23.66 -37.83
N ARG A 8 -10.46 -24.84 -38.50
CA ARG A 8 -10.10 -26.11 -37.88
C ARG A 8 -8.57 -26.30 -37.96
N GLY A 9 -8.01 -26.67 -36.85
CA GLY A 9 -6.77 -27.48 -36.78
C GLY A 9 -5.52 -26.69 -36.45
N LEU A 10 -5.09 -26.83 -35.18
CA LEU A 10 -3.74 -27.31 -34.83
C LEU A 10 -3.75 -27.57 -33.33
N SER A 11 -3.88 -28.87 -33.00
CA SER A 11 -3.56 -29.42 -31.68
C SER A 11 -2.06 -29.31 -31.47
N SER A 12 -1.65 -28.42 -30.57
CA SER A 12 -0.44 -28.57 -29.82
C SER A 12 -0.71 -28.04 -28.41
N ALA A 13 -1.08 -28.97 -27.55
CA ALA A 13 -1.07 -28.77 -26.11
C ALA A 13 0.37 -28.51 -25.68
N VAL A 14 0.82 -27.28 -25.78
CA VAL A 14 1.96 -26.79 -25.00
C VAL A 14 1.46 -26.74 -23.58
N ARG A 15 1.61 -27.86 -22.84
CA ARG A 15 1.58 -27.86 -21.38
C ARG A 15 2.72 -26.92 -20.94
N TRP A 16 2.37 -25.69 -20.65
CA TRP A 16 3.18 -24.87 -19.78
C TRP A 16 3.22 -25.61 -18.44
N LEU A 17 4.28 -26.42 -18.23
CA LEU A 17 4.71 -26.77 -16.88
C LEU A 17 5.22 -25.46 -16.24
N THR A 18 4.32 -24.59 -15.83
CA THR A 18 4.57 -23.74 -14.70
C THR A 18 4.77 -24.71 -13.55
N LEU A 19 6.00 -24.85 -13.09
CA LEU A 19 6.27 -25.20 -11.71
C LEU A 19 5.56 -24.09 -10.90
N ALA A 20 4.28 -24.28 -10.65
CA ALA A 20 3.62 -23.60 -9.56
C ALA A 20 4.38 -24.12 -8.32
N LEU A 21 5.34 -23.37 -7.83
CA LEU A 21 5.77 -23.48 -6.46
C LEU A 21 4.47 -23.33 -5.67
N ASP A 22 4.01 -24.40 -5.02
CA ASP A 22 2.81 -24.39 -4.19
C ASP A 22 3.02 -23.30 -3.13
N MET A 23 2.34 -22.15 -3.31
CA MET A 23 2.54 -21.00 -2.44
C MET A 23 2.15 -21.37 -1.01
N LYS A 24 3.05 -21.10 -0.07
CA LYS A 24 2.81 -21.30 1.36
C LYS A 24 2.28 -20.00 1.97
N ILE A 25 1.20 -20.13 2.70
CA ILE A 25 0.57 -19.04 3.44
C ILE A 25 0.67 -19.34 4.92
N TRP A 26 1.12 -18.35 5.70
CA TRP A 26 0.99 -18.45 7.15
C TRP A 26 -0.47 -18.19 7.53
N LEU A 27 -1.08 -19.11 8.24
CA LEU A 27 -2.44 -18.99 8.75
C LEU A 27 -2.51 -19.56 10.16
N ASP A 28 -2.83 -18.70 11.14
CA ASP A 28 -3.05 -19.10 12.55
C ASP A 28 -1.97 -20.08 13.09
N GLU A 29 -0.71 -19.64 13.03
CA GLU A 29 0.47 -20.35 13.55
C GLU A 29 0.93 -21.55 12.71
N LYS A 30 0.44 -21.69 11.47
CA LYS A 30 0.83 -22.77 10.57
C LYS A 30 1.13 -22.24 9.16
N LEU A 31 2.12 -22.86 8.52
CA LEU A 31 2.29 -22.74 7.07
C LEU A 31 1.39 -23.79 6.40
N VAL A 32 0.46 -23.31 5.58
CA VAL A 32 -0.48 -24.14 4.81
C VAL A 32 -0.30 -23.89 3.31
N ASP A 33 -0.77 -24.81 2.49
CA ASP A 33 -0.82 -24.60 1.05
C ASP A 33 -1.91 -23.58 0.71
N GLU A 34 -1.73 -22.83 -0.38
CA GLU A 34 -2.67 -21.78 -0.82
C GLU A 34 -4.13 -22.28 -0.88
N GLN A 35 -4.35 -23.50 -1.41
CA GLN A 35 -5.67 -24.11 -1.53
C GLN A 35 -6.33 -24.40 -0.18
N ASP A 36 -5.54 -24.54 0.90
CA ASP A 36 -6.01 -24.84 2.25
C ASP A 36 -6.08 -23.59 3.15
N ALA A 37 -5.62 -22.45 2.66
CA ALA A 37 -5.69 -21.17 3.36
C ALA A 37 -7.14 -20.64 3.34
N LYS A 38 -7.95 -21.01 4.34
CA LYS A 38 -9.37 -20.69 4.44
C LYS A 38 -9.65 -19.98 5.76
N ILE A 39 -10.49 -18.95 5.71
CA ILE A 39 -11.03 -18.27 6.88
C ILE A 39 -12.51 -18.59 7.03
N SER A 40 -13.04 -18.48 8.25
CA SER A 40 -14.45 -18.71 8.53
C SER A 40 -15.31 -17.62 7.88
N VAL A 41 -16.50 -18.00 7.37
CA VAL A 41 -17.52 -17.03 6.95
C VAL A 41 -18.08 -16.19 8.10
N PHE A 42 -17.84 -16.58 9.34
CA PHE A 42 -18.17 -15.84 10.57
C PHE A 42 -17.00 -15.00 11.08
N ASP A 43 -15.92 -14.85 10.30
CA ASP A 43 -14.82 -13.95 10.66
C ASP A 43 -15.28 -12.49 10.59
N HIS A 44 -15.10 -11.71 11.66
CA HIS A 44 -15.51 -10.32 11.72
C HIS A 44 -14.72 -9.40 10.78
N GLY A 45 -13.52 -9.78 10.40
CA GLY A 45 -12.79 -9.09 9.33
C GLY A 45 -13.52 -9.19 7.99
N LEU A 46 -14.12 -10.36 7.69
CA LEU A 46 -14.94 -10.56 6.50
C LEU A 46 -16.30 -9.87 6.63
N LEU A 47 -16.98 -10.04 7.77
CA LEU A 47 -18.35 -9.53 7.96
C LEU A 47 -18.42 -8.01 8.11
N TYR A 48 -17.43 -7.39 8.78
CA TYR A 48 -17.52 -6.00 9.22
C TYR A 48 -16.28 -5.17 8.91
N GLY A 49 -15.24 -5.74 8.32
CA GLY A 49 -13.96 -5.06 8.16
C GLY A 49 -13.23 -4.84 9.50
N ASP A 50 -13.59 -5.59 10.55
CA ASP A 50 -12.96 -5.51 11.87
C ASP A 50 -11.61 -6.23 11.88
N GLY A 51 -10.60 -5.51 11.47
CA GLY A 51 -9.24 -6.00 11.35
C GLY A 51 -8.28 -4.92 10.89
N VAL A 52 -7.01 -5.26 10.89
CA VAL A 52 -5.88 -4.41 10.48
C VAL A 52 -4.95 -5.16 9.55
N PHE A 53 -4.19 -4.43 8.75
CA PHE A 53 -3.27 -5.08 7.81
C PHE A 53 -2.00 -4.28 7.57
N GLU A 54 -0.98 -4.96 7.02
CA GLU A 54 0.20 -4.35 6.49
C GLU A 54 0.51 -4.83 5.07
N GLY A 55 1.19 -3.95 4.34
CA GLY A 55 1.83 -4.25 3.08
C GLY A 55 3.31 -3.95 3.22
N ILE A 56 4.18 -4.92 2.98
CA ILE A 56 5.60 -4.81 3.29
C ILE A 56 6.40 -5.31 2.09
N ARG A 57 7.39 -4.53 1.66
CA ARG A 57 8.30 -4.95 0.57
C ARG A 57 9.56 -5.60 1.15
N PHE A 58 10.09 -6.53 0.37
CA PHE A 58 11.42 -7.08 0.61
C PHE A 58 12.21 -7.06 -0.69
N TYR A 59 13.52 -6.76 -0.55
CA TYR A 59 14.45 -6.55 -1.64
C TYR A 59 15.73 -7.32 -1.34
N ASN A 60 16.29 -8.02 -2.31
CA ASN A 60 17.57 -8.74 -2.18
C ASN A 60 17.63 -9.65 -0.93
N GLY A 61 16.52 -10.30 -0.54
CA GLY A 61 16.43 -11.17 0.62
C GLY A 61 16.41 -10.43 1.96
N ARG A 62 15.97 -9.16 1.98
CA ARG A 62 15.81 -8.34 3.19
C ARG A 62 14.46 -7.67 3.21
N VAL A 63 13.74 -7.76 4.31
CA VAL A 63 12.44 -7.09 4.49
C VAL A 63 12.69 -5.66 4.92
N PHE A 64 12.28 -4.72 4.07
CA PHE A 64 12.50 -3.29 4.30
C PHE A 64 11.59 -2.75 5.38
N ARG A 65 12.15 -2.13 6.41
CA ARG A 65 11.43 -1.48 7.52
C ARG A 65 10.41 -2.39 8.22
N LEU A 66 10.74 -3.67 8.41
CA LEU A 66 9.82 -4.66 8.97
C LEU A 66 9.34 -4.26 10.37
N GLU A 67 10.24 -3.83 11.23
CA GLU A 67 9.94 -3.44 12.62
C GLU A 67 8.97 -2.27 12.69
N GLU A 68 9.12 -1.26 11.81
CA GLU A 68 8.23 -0.10 11.73
C GLU A 68 6.83 -0.51 11.26
N HIS A 69 6.74 -1.42 10.27
CA HIS A 69 5.46 -1.96 9.81
C HIS A 69 4.76 -2.75 10.92
N ILE A 70 5.47 -3.63 11.63
CA ILE A 70 4.89 -4.42 12.71
C ILE A 70 4.45 -3.54 13.88
N ARG A 71 5.25 -2.52 14.24
CA ARG A 71 4.84 -1.54 15.25
C ARG A 71 3.53 -0.86 14.87
N ARG A 72 3.39 -0.36 13.63
CA ARG A 72 2.16 0.27 13.13
C ARG A 72 0.97 -0.69 13.11
N LEU A 73 1.18 -1.98 12.79
CA LEU A 73 0.15 -3.01 12.91
C LEU A 73 -0.39 -3.11 14.34
N PHE A 74 0.52 -3.17 15.32
CA PHE A 74 0.14 -3.25 16.74
C PHE A 74 -0.54 -1.97 17.23
N ASP A 75 -0.08 -0.81 16.80
CA ASP A 75 -0.72 0.48 17.14
C ASP A 75 -2.12 0.56 16.52
N SER A 76 -2.29 0.12 15.27
CA SER A 76 -3.60 0.02 14.62
C SER A 76 -4.54 -0.93 15.36
N ALA A 77 -4.04 -2.11 15.74
CA ALA A 77 -4.83 -3.08 16.53
C ALA A 77 -5.23 -2.50 17.89
N ARG A 78 -4.32 -1.82 18.59
CA ARG A 78 -4.59 -1.17 19.87
C ARG A 78 -5.68 -0.09 19.73
N ALA A 79 -5.62 0.71 18.65
CA ALA A 79 -6.59 1.79 18.41
C ALA A 79 -8.03 1.28 18.23
N ILE A 80 -8.20 0.06 17.68
CA ILE A 80 -9.52 -0.60 17.57
C ILE A 80 -9.80 -1.58 18.72
N VAL A 81 -9.06 -1.46 19.82
CA VAL A 81 -9.21 -2.31 21.03
C VAL A 81 -9.09 -3.81 20.71
N MET A 82 -8.21 -4.16 19.77
CA MET A 82 -7.92 -5.57 19.43
C MET A 82 -6.63 -6.02 20.11
N LYS A 83 -6.74 -6.93 21.07
CA LYS A 83 -5.61 -7.49 21.78
C LYS A 83 -5.02 -8.65 20.98
N LEU A 84 -3.81 -8.46 20.46
CA LEU A 84 -3.10 -9.50 19.72
C LEU A 84 -2.51 -10.53 20.71
N PRO A 85 -2.63 -11.84 20.41
CA PRO A 85 -2.06 -12.89 21.26
C PRO A 85 -0.56 -13.14 21.01
N TRP A 86 0.02 -12.47 20.00
CA TRP A 86 1.42 -12.58 19.62
C TRP A 86 2.23 -11.35 20.04
N THR A 87 3.54 -11.51 20.22
CA THR A 87 4.47 -10.39 20.35
C THR A 87 4.90 -9.85 18.98
N GLN A 88 5.49 -8.65 18.96
CA GLN A 88 6.02 -8.08 17.70
C GLN A 88 7.12 -8.97 17.11
N GLU A 89 8.01 -9.52 17.94
CA GLU A 89 9.09 -10.40 17.55
C GLU A 89 8.57 -11.70 16.91
N GLN A 90 7.48 -12.26 17.45
CA GLN A 90 6.83 -13.43 16.86
C GLN A 90 6.29 -13.14 15.47
N VAL A 91 5.59 -11.99 15.30
CA VAL A 91 5.02 -11.61 13.99
C VAL A 91 6.12 -11.29 12.98
N ILE A 92 7.23 -10.70 13.40
CA ILE A 92 8.44 -10.52 12.58
C ILE A 92 8.94 -11.88 12.10
N GLN A 93 9.11 -12.84 13.01
CA GLN A 93 9.59 -14.17 12.67
C GLN A 93 8.64 -14.91 11.72
N PHE A 94 7.33 -14.87 11.96
CA PHE A 94 6.32 -15.49 11.08
C PHE A 94 6.36 -14.89 9.67
N THR A 95 6.60 -13.58 9.56
CA THR A 95 6.75 -12.90 8.27
C THR A 95 7.98 -13.39 7.53
N VAL A 96 9.13 -13.48 8.21
CA VAL A 96 10.39 -13.98 7.66
C VAL A 96 10.24 -15.44 7.22
N ASP A 97 9.63 -16.28 8.06
CA ASP A 97 9.43 -17.71 7.78
C ASP A 97 8.52 -17.94 6.56
N THR A 98 7.50 -17.09 6.40
CA THR A 98 6.62 -17.14 5.22
C THR A 98 7.37 -16.83 3.94
N ILE A 99 8.25 -15.81 3.95
CA ILE A 99 9.07 -15.46 2.78
C ILE A 99 10.03 -16.61 2.45
N LYS A 100 10.72 -17.15 3.45
CA LYS A 100 11.64 -18.30 3.28
C LYS A 100 10.94 -19.54 2.72
N ALA A 101 9.75 -19.86 3.23
CA ALA A 101 8.97 -21.01 2.78
C ALA A 101 8.58 -20.91 1.30
N ASN A 102 8.48 -19.68 0.75
CA ASN A 102 8.19 -19.43 -0.66
C ASN A 102 9.46 -19.23 -1.52
N GLY A 103 10.66 -19.30 -0.94
CA GLY A 103 11.92 -19.16 -1.68
C GLY A 103 12.11 -17.82 -2.39
N LEU A 104 11.45 -16.78 -1.91
CA LEU A 104 11.45 -15.46 -2.55
C LEU A 104 12.62 -14.58 -2.04
N ARG A 105 13.22 -13.81 -2.93
CA ARG A 105 14.27 -12.84 -2.60
C ARG A 105 13.79 -11.39 -2.74
N ASP A 106 12.81 -11.19 -3.62
CA ASP A 106 12.19 -9.89 -3.90
C ASP A 106 10.68 -10.07 -3.96
N GLY A 107 9.91 -9.15 -3.39
CA GLY A 107 8.47 -9.25 -3.41
C GLY A 107 7.75 -8.39 -2.39
N TYR A 108 6.58 -8.85 -2.03
CA TYR A 108 5.63 -8.14 -1.19
C TYR A 108 4.94 -9.09 -0.23
N VAL A 109 4.77 -8.66 0.99
CA VAL A 109 4.00 -9.33 2.03
C VAL A 109 2.68 -8.59 2.23
N ARG A 110 1.59 -9.35 2.24
CA ARG A 110 0.30 -8.94 2.78
C ARG A 110 0.10 -9.66 4.10
N LEU A 111 0.20 -8.92 5.21
CA LEU A 111 -0.07 -9.41 6.56
C LEU A 111 -1.42 -8.85 7.00
N VAL A 112 -2.34 -9.70 7.40
CA VAL A 112 -3.70 -9.34 7.84
C VAL A 112 -3.96 -9.96 9.20
N VAL A 113 -4.55 -9.17 10.10
CA VAL A 113 -5.09 -9.64 11.37
C VAL A 113 -6.54 -9.22 11.46
N THR A 114 -7.44 -10.18 11.61
CA THR A 114 -8.87 -9.95 11.84
C THR A 114 -9.20 -10.09 13.32
N ARG A 115 -10.38 -9.61 13.71
CA ARG A 115 -10.92 -9.88 15.05
C ARG A 115 -11.11 -11.37 15.29
N GLY A 116 -11.19 -12.19 14.25
CA GLY A 116 -11.47 -13.60 14.30
C GLY A 116 -12.95 -13.95 14.22
N THR A 117 -13.25 -15.22 14.42
CA THR A 117 -14.60 -15.77 14.35
C THR A 117 -15.43 -15.35 15.55
N GLY A 118 -16.68 -14.92 15.29
CA GLY A 118 -17.65 -14.54 16.31
C GLY A 118 -19.09 -14.77 15.87
N GLY A 119 -20.03 -14.22 16.60
CA GLY A 119 -21.45 -14.20 16.22
C GLY A 119 -21.76 -13.11 15.18
N LEU A 120 -23.01 -13.04 14.72
CA LEU A 120 -23.47 -12.05 13.74
C LEU A 120 -23.68 -10.63 14.33
N GLY A 121 -23.43 -10.44 15.62
CA GLY A 121 -23.55 -9.12 16.25
C GLY A 121 -22.26 -8.33 16.20
N LEU A 122 -22.35 -7.00 16.36
CA LEU A 122 -21.21 -6.08 16.31
C LEU A 122 -20.32 -6.06 17.56
N ASN A 123 -20.66 -6.83 18.60
CA ASN A 123 -19.89 -6.85 19.84
C ASN A 123 -18.55 -7.57 19.63
N PRO A 124 -17.39 -6.86 19.60
CA PRO A 124 -16.09 -7.45 19.32
C PRO A 124 -15.58 -8.38 20.43
N TYR A 125 -16.15 -8.26 21.64
CA TYR A 125 -15.77 -9.08 22.80
C TYR A 125 -16.36 -10.50 22.74
N LEU A 126 -17.23 -10.79 21.78
CA LEU A 126 -17.75 -12.13 21.53
C LEU A 126 -16.91 -12.92 20.52
N CYS A 127 -15.86 -12.33 19.95
CA CYS A 127 -14.84 -13.06 19.18
C CYS A 127 -13.82 -13.66 20.14
N GLU A 128 -13.60 -14.96 20.01
CA GLU A 128 -12.75 -15.69 20.95
C GLU A 128 -11.27 -15.32 20.82
N ARG A 129 -10.77 -15.21 19.59
CA ARG A 129 -9.36 -14.98 19.28
C ARG A 129 -9.18 -14.28 17.93
N PRO A 130 -8.30 -13.28 17.84
CA PRO A 130 -7.85 -12.77 16.54
C PRO A 130 -7.25 -13.87 15.66
N SER A 131 -7.52 -13.78 14.34
CA SER A 131 -6.94 -14.63 13.31
C SER A 131 -5.93 -13.84 12.49
N MET A 132 -4.81 -14.45 12.11
CA MET A 132 -3.76 -13.81 11.32
C MET A 132 -3.38 -14.67 10.13
N PHE A 133 -3.23 -14.02 8.97
CA PHE A 133 -2.61 -14.67 7.83
C PHE A 133 -1.57 -13.78 7.16
N ILE A 134 -0.56 -14.41 6.56
CA ILE A 134 0.55 -13.75 5.87
C ILE A 134 0.74 -14.40 4.50
N ILE A 135 0.64 -13.58 3.45
CA ILE A 135 0.89 -13.96 2.07
C ILE A 135 2.19 -13.28 1.63
N ALA A 136 3.13 -14.05 1.08
CA ALA A 136 4.33 -13.52 0.45
C ALA A 136 4.30 -13.86 -1.05
N SER A 137 4.35 -12.85 -1.91
CA SER A 137 4.26 -13.00 -3.37
C SER A 137 5.01 -11.88 -4.09
N THR A 138 5.13 -11.96 -5.40
CA THR A 138 5.59 -10.86 -6.23
C THR A 138 4.47 -9.82 -6.39
N ILE A 139 4.85 -8.54 -6.57
CA ILE A 139 3.91 -7.45 -6.88
C ILE A 139 4.52 -6.50 -7.92
N GLN A 140 3.67 -6.02 -8.81
CA GLN A 140 3.95 -4.87 -9.66
C GLN A 140 2.69 -3.98 -9.62
N LEU A 141 2.78 -2.85 -8.91
CA LEU A 141 1.63 -1.96 -8.72
C LEU A 141 1.38 -1.09 -9.95
N TYR A 142 2.45 -0.51 -10.50
CA TYR A 142 2.41 0.30 -11.70
C TYR A 142 3.34 -0.27 -12.78
N PRO A 143 2.99 -0.16 -14.08
CA PRO A 143 3.91 -0.42 -15.19
C PRO A 143 5.20 0.39 -15.06
N GLU A 144 6.33 -0.20 -15.45
CA GLU A 144 7.67 0.43 -15.30
C GLU A 144 7.77 1.80 -15.99
N GLU A 145 7.03 1.99 -17.09
CA GLU A 145 7.00 3.25 -17.82
C GLU A 145 6.58 4.45 -16.97
N TYR A 146 5.72 4.25 -15.96
CA TYR A 146 5.29 5.36 -15.09
C TYR A 146 6.36 5.80 -14.09
N TYR A 147 7.31 4.95 -13.75
CA TYR A 147 8.46 5.35 -12.93
C TYR A 147 9.42 6.26 -13.69
N THR A 148 9.46 6.12 -15.03
CA THR A 148 10.29 6.94 -15.93
C THR A 148 9.55 8.19 -16.42
N ASN A 149 8.29 8.03 -16.84
CA ASN A 149 7.52 9.09 -17.50
C ASN A 149 6.61 9.87 -16.52
N GLY A 150 6.32 9.32 -15.34
CA GLY A 150 5.41 9.90 -14.35
C GLY A 150 3.93 9.59 -14.60
N LEU A 151 3.13 9.77 -13.56
CA LEU A 151 1.67 9.56 -13.56
C LEU A 151 0.91 10.86 -13.85
N ALA A 152 -0.16 10.76 -14.62
CA ALA A 152 -1.24 11.73 -14.61
C ALA A 152 -2.33 11.23 -13.65
N ILE A 153 -2.73 12.06 -12.69
CA ILE A 153 -3.71 11.72 -11.66
C ILE A 153 -4.90 12.68 -11.69
N ILE A 154 -5.98 12.31 -11.00
CA ILE A 154 -7.18 13.15 -10.87
C ILE A 154 -7.45 13.51 -9.40
N THR A 155 -8.33 14.48 -9.18
CA THR A 155 -9.00 14.67 -7.90
C THR A 155 -10.32 13.90 -7.92
N CYS A 156 -10.51 12.92 -7.01
CA CYS A 156 -11.79 12.20 -6.93
C CYS A 156 -12.84 12.98 -6.12
N ALA A 157 -14.11 12.67 -6.35
CA ALA A 157 -15.23 13.21 -5.57
C ALA A 157 -15.34 12.55 -4.19
N THR A 158 -14.97 11.27 -4.11
CA THR A 158 -14.94 10.51 -2.84
C THR A 158 -14.00 11.16 -1.84
N ARG A 159 -14.53 11.56 -0.68
CA ARG A 159 -13.76 12.19 0.40
C ARG A 159 -13.15 11.15 1.34
N ARG A 160 -12.02 11.49 1.94
CA ARG A 160 -11.47 10.71 3.05
C ARG A 160 -12.45 10.72 4.23
N PRO A 161 -12.62 9.59 4.95
CA PRO A 161 -13.41 9.59 6.18
C PRO A 161 -12.89 10.62 7.17
N ALA A 162 -13.81 11.33 7.82
CA ALA A 162 -13.45 12.22 8.92
C ALA A 162 -12.79 11.41 10.05
N PRO A 163 -11.74 11.94 10.72
CA PRO A 163 -11.11 11.25 11.85
C PRO A 163 -12.08 10.88 12.98
N ALA A 164 -13.18 11.63 13.13
CA ALA A 164 -14.23 11.34 14.08
C ALA A 164 -15.17 10.19 13.64
N ALA A 165 -15.22 9.88 12.35
CA ALA A 165 -16.05 8.78 11.82
C ALA A 165 -15.27 7.46 11.74
N LEU A 166 -14.10 7.50 11.13
CA LEU A 166 -13.19 6.36 11.02
C LEU A 166 -11.76 6.91 10.95
N MET A 167 -10.95 6.59 11.95
CA MET A 167 -9.57 7.10 12.09
C MET A 167 -8.70 6.69 10.89
N PRO A 168 -8.30 7.62 9.99
CA PRO A 168 -7.50 7.26 8.80
C PRO A 168 -6.09 6.75 9.14
N GLN A 169 -5.58 7.08 10.35
CA GLN A 169 -4.30 6.61 10.86
C GLN A 169 -4.29 5.10 11.16
N VAL A 170 -5.46 4.53 11.44
CA VAL A 170 -5.60 3.08 11.63
C VAL A 170 -5.61 2.41 10.27
N LYS A 171 -4.62 1.56 10.02
CA LYS A 171 -4.57 0.76 8.78
C LYS A 171 -5.51 -0.45 8.88
N SER A 172 -6.83 -0.15 8.91
CA SER A 172 -7.91 -1.13 9.07
C SER A 172 -8.29 -1.80 7.75
N LEU A 173 -9.11 -2.84 7.81
CA LEU A 173 -9.66 -3.50 6.62
C LEU A 173 -10.78 -2.69 5.92
N ASN A 174 -11.17 -1.53 6.43
CA ASN A 174 -12.23 -0.68 5.88
C ASN A 174 -11.72 0.16 4.70
N TYR A 175 -11.33 -0.50 3.62
CA TYR A 175 -10.75 0.14 2.43
C TYR A 175 -11.76 0.46 1.32
N LEU A 176 -13.06 0.25 1.54
CA LEU A 176 -14.07 0.52 0.51
C LEU A 176 -14.06 1.98 0.04
N ASN A 177 -13.81 2.94 0.94
CA ASN A 177 -13.65 4.35 0.59
C ASN A 177 -12.50 4.56 -0.44
N ASN A 178 -11.35 3.94 -0.20
CA ASN A 178 -10.20 3.98 -1.12
C ASN A 178 -10.50 3.27 -2.45
N VAL A 179 -11.22 2.14 -2.40
CA VAL A 179 -11.65 1.40 -3.60
C VAL A 179 -12.57 2.27 -4.46
N MET A 180 -13.53 2.99 -3.86
CA MET A 180 -14.44 3.89 -4.61
C MET A 180 -13.67 5.04 -5.26
N ALA A 181 -12.72 5.65 -4.56
CA ALA A 181 -11.84 6.67 -5.14
C ALA A 181 -10.98 6.10 -6.30
N LYS A 182 -10.52 4.85 -6.17
CA LYS A 182 -9.78 4.15 -7.23
C LYS A 182 -10.67 3.87 -8.46
N VAL A 183 -11.94 3.54 -8.25
CA VAL A 183 -12.92 3.38 -9.35
C VAL A 183 -13.07 4.68 -10.13
N GLU A 184 -13.17 5.84 -9.45
CA GLU A 184 -13.23 7.15 -10.11
C GLU A 184 -11.96 7.42 -10.95
N ALA A 185 -10.77 7.12 -10.42
CA ALA A 185 -9.51 7.24 -11.17
C ALA A 185 -9.56 6.42 -12.46
N ILE A 186 -9.89 5.13 -12.36
CA ILE A 186 -9.93 4.21 -13.50
C ILE A 186 -10.97 4.66 -14.54
N GLN A 187 -12.15 5.09 -14.11
CA GLN A 187 -13.20 5.59 -15.02
C GLN A 187 -12.78 6.87 -15.74
N ALA A 188 -11.94 7.69 -15.11
CA ALA A 188 -11.36 8.89 -15.73
C ALA A 188 -10.12 8.60 -16.60
N GLY A 189 -9.70 7.35 -16.71
CA GLY A 189 -8.50 6.93 -17.46
C GLY A 189 -7.19 7.23 -16.73
N ALA A 190 -7.24 7.42 -15.40
CA ALA A 190 -6.07 7.68 -14.57
C ALA A 190 -5.71 6.46 -13.72
N MET A 191 -4.43 6.34 -13.36
CA MET A 191 -3.95 5.25 -12.52
C MET A 191 -4.14 5.54 -11.03
N GLU A 192 -4.30 6.83 -10.62
CA GLU A 192 -4.40 7.22 -9.23
C GLU A 192 -5.25 8.49 -9.05
N ALA A 193 -5.76 8.71 -7.82
CA ALA A 193 -6.53 9.89 -7.48
C ALA A 193 -6.11 10.50 -6.15
N VAL A 194 -6.08 11.83 -6.11
CA VAL A 194 -5.96 12.61 -4.88
C VAL A 194 -7.29 12.62 -4.15
N MET A 195 -7.29 12.25 -2.88
CA MET A 195 -8.43 12.32 -1.98
C MET A 195 -8.32 13.56 -1.09
N LEU A 196 -9.42 14.30 -1.01
CA LEU A 196 -9.53 15.46 -0.11
C LEU A 196 -10.33 15.06 1.14
N ASN A 197 -10.04 15.71 2.26
CA ASN A 197 -10.86 15.61 3.45
C ASN A 197 -12.17 16.46 3.33
N GLU A 198 -12.99 16.46 4.38
CA GLU A 198 -14.27 17.21 4.39
C GLU A 198 -14.09 18.72 4.25
N GLN A 199 -12.95 19.26 4.71
CA GLN A 199 -12.61 20.68 4.60
C GLN A 199 -12.08 21.06 3.21
N GLY A 200 -11.87 20.07 2.32
CA GLY A 200 -11.32 20.27 0.97
C GLY A 200 -9.79 20.33 0.94
N TYR A 201 -9.12 19.96 2.03
CA TYR A 201 -7.67 19.84 2.07
C TYR A 201 -7.22 18.50 1.51
N VAL A 202 -6.03 18.49 0.92
CA VAL A 202 -5.38 17.27 0.42
C VAL A 202 -5.03 16.37 1.59
N SER A 203 -5.49 15.12 1.55
CA SER A 203 -5.11 14.09 2.52
C SER A 203 -3.98 13.22 1.97
N GLU A 204 -4.30 12.35 1.06
CA GLU A 204 -3.39 11.42 0.40
C GLU A 204 -4.02 10.93 -0.91
N CYS A 205 -3.43 9.93 -1.57
CA CYS A 205 -4.05 9.26 -2.72
C CYS A 205 -4.76 7.97 -2.31
N THR A 206 -5.24 7.15 -3.27
CA THR A 206 -6.05 5.97 -2.93
C THR A 206 -5.26 4.91 -2.16
N GLY A 207 -3.94 4.83 -2.36
CA GLY A 207 -3.05 3.89 -1.66
C GLY A 207 -1.70 4.47 -1.28
N ASP A 208 -1.45 5.75 -1.55
CA ASP A 208 -0.14 6.40 -1.48
C ASP A 208 -0.22 7.75 -0.79
N ASN A 209 0.83 8.14 -0.07
CA ASN A 209 1.00 9.51 0.41
C ASN A 209 1.49 10.41 -0.74
N ILE A 210 1.18 11.71 -0.66
CA ILE A 210 1.56 12.70 -1.67
C ILE A 210 2.60 13.68 -1.12
N PHE A 211 3.58 14.01 -1.95
CA PHE A 211 4.61 15.00 -1.70
C PHE A 211 4.68 16.00 -2.83
N LEU A 212 4.92 17.25 -2.48
CA LEU A 212 5.16 18.35 -3.41
C LEU A 212 6.55 18.93 -3.19
N LEU A 213 7.17 19.43 -4.25
CA LEU A 213 8.37 20.25 -4.17
C LEU A 213 8.01 21.64 -4.64
N LYS A 214 8.30 22.65 -3.82
CA LYS A 214 8.09 24.06 -4.14
C LYS A 214 9.25 24.90 -3.65
N ASN A 215 9.88 25.62 -4.57
CA ASN A 215 11.06 26.48 -4.27
C ASN A 215 12.13 25.70 -3.49
N GLY A 216 12.40 24.46 -3.86
CA GLY A 216 13.39 23.58 -3.22
C GLY A 216 12.97 23.01 -1.85
N THR A 217 11.76 23.26 -1.39
CA THR A 217 11.21 22.72 -0.13
C THR A 217 10.26 21.54 -0.41
N LEU A 218 10.45 20.45 0.33
CA LEU A 218 9.56 19.29 0.31
C LEU A 218 8.35 19.55 1.21
N LEU A 219 7.14 19.39 0.67
CA LEU A 219 5.88 19.60 1.36
C LEU A 219 5.05 18.31 1.34
N THR A 220 4.35 18.00 2.44
CA THR A 220 3.39 16.90 2.50
C THR A 220 2.27 17.26 3.48
N PRO A 221 1.04 16.73 3.28
CA PRO A 221 -0.03 16.92 4.25
C PRO A 221 0.35 16.34 5.62
N PRO A 222 -0.04 16.99 6.73
CA PRO A 222 0.05 16.39 8.05
C PRO A 222 -0.92 15.20 8.15
N VAL A 223 -0.58 14.22 8.97
CA VAL A 223 -1.43 13.06 9.23
C VAL A 223 -2.82 13.46 9.75
N ALA A 224 -2.89 14.59 10.46
CA ALA A 224 -4.16 15.14 10.97
C ALA A 224 -5.17 15.52 9.87
N ASP A 225 -4.71 15.77 8.64
CA ASP A 225 -5.58 16.07 7.50
C ASP A 225 -6.22 14.81 6.87
N GLY A 226 -6.04 13.64 7.51
CA GLY A 226 -6.67 12.38 7.12
C GLY A 226 -5.78 11.41 6.35
N ALA A 227 -4.47 11.66 6.31
CA ALA A 227 -3.50 10.73 5.72
C ALA A 227 -3.11 9.60 6.68
N LEU A 228 -2.75 8.46 6.11
CA LEU A 228 -2.02 7.43 6.85
C LEU A 228 -0.60 7.91 7.12
N ASP A 229 -0.08 7.64 8.33
CA ASP A 229 1.35 7.80 8.59
C ASP A 229 2.15 6.65 7.93
N GLY A 230 2.47 6.86 6.66
CA GLY A 230 3.11 5.86 5.80
C GLY A 230 4.55 5.58 6.24
N VAL A 231 4.96 4.30 6.30
CA VAL A 231 6.37 3.94 6.55
C VAL A 231 7.28 4.52 5.46
N THR A 232 6.87 4.41 4.19
CA THR A 232 7.61 5.03 3.08
C THR A 232 7.61 6.56 3.19
N ARG A 233 6.49 7.18 3.64
CA ARG A 233 6.42 8.61 3.91
C ARG A 233 7.49 9.04 4.92
N GLN A 234 7.64 8.31 6.02
CA GLN A 234 8.66 8.59 7.03
C GLN A 234 10.08 8.44 6.46
N VAL A 235 10.31 7.43 5.62
CA VAL A 235 11.59 7.26 4.92
C VAL A 235 11.90 8.47 4.03
N ILE A 236 10.94 9.01 3.29
CA ILE A 236 11.15 10.20 2.46
C ILE A 236 11.47 11.43 3.32
N LEU A 237 10.80 11.60 4.45
CA LEU A 237 11.12 12.69 5.39
C LEU A 237 12.54 12.54 5.98
N GLN A 238 12.98 11.32 6.27
CA GLN A 238 14.36 11.03 6.69
C GLN A 238 15.35 11.36 5.56
N LEU A 239 15.09 10.88 4.34
CA LEU A 239 15.95 11.15 3.18
C LEU A 239 16.04 12.63 2.84
N ALA A 240 14.99 13.42 3.09
CA ALA A 240 15.05 14.88 2.93
C ALA A 240 16.10 15.50 3.85
N ASP A 241 16.20 15.07 5.13
CA ASP A 241 17.24 15.52 6.05
C ASP A 241 18.64 15.13 5.54
N GLU A 242 18.81 13.86 5.13
CA GLU A 242 20.09 13.33 4.64
C GLU A 242 20.56 14.05 3.36
N LEU A 243 19.61 14.43 2.49
CA LEU A 243 19.88 15.16 1.25
C LEU A 243 20.02 16.68 1.44
N GLY A 244 19.80 17.20 2.66
CA GLY A 244 19.80 18.63 2.95
C GLY A 244 18.64 19.39 2.28
N ILE A 245 17.50 18.73 2.03
CA ILE A 245 16.32 19.32 1.43
C ILE A 245 15.39 19.80 2.56
N PRO A 246 15.09 21.11 2.65
CA PRO A 246 14.12 21.60 3.62
C PRO A 246 12.76 20.90 3.46
N LYS A 247 12.13 20.54 4.58
CA LYS A 247 10.83 19.87 4.56
C LYS A 247 9.84 20.52 5.49
N LYS A 248 8.56 20.41 5.15
CA LYS A 248 7.47 20.93 5.97
C LYS A 248 6.23 20.05 5.83
N GLU A 249 5.67 19.65 6.96
CA GLU A 249 4.32 19.12 7.04
C GLU A 249 3.36 20.28 7.20
N GLN A 250 2.46 20.48 6.26
CA GLN A 250 1.46 21.55 6.29
C GLN A 250 0.20 21.16 5.53
N THR A 251 -0.92 21.70 5.94
CA THR A 251 -2.18 21.59 5.20
C THR A 251 -2.00 22.12 3.78
N LEU A 252 -2.38 21.30 2.80
CA LEU A 252 -2.28 21.57 1.38
C LEU A 252 -3.66 21.56 0.73
N THR A 253 -3.80 22.32 -0.33
CA THR A 253 -4.98 22.35 -1.19
C THR A 253 -4.60 21.92 -2.61
N ARG A 254 -5.58 21.74 -3.49
CA ARG A 254 -5.30 21.51 -4.92
C ARG A 254 -4.52 22.64 -5.55
N TYR A 255 -4.69 23.88 -5.04
CA TYR A 255 -3.90 25.02 -5.52
C TYR A 255 -2.41 24.77 -5.35
N ASP A 256 -1.99 24.22 -4.18
CA ASP A 256 -0.58 23.95 -3.90
C ASP A 256 -0.01 22.91 -4.86
N ILE A 257 -0.82 21.90 -5.25
CA ILE A 257 -0.41 20.90 -6.26
C ILE A 257 -0.26 21.56 -7.64
N PHE A 258 -1.20 22.43 -8.05
CA PHE A 258 -1.16 23.09 -9.35
C PHE A 258 0.03 24.03 -9.54
N ILE A 259 0.54 24.60 -8.44
CA ILE A 259 1.69 25.53 -8.49
C ILE A 259 3.01 24.88 -8.06
N ALA A 260 2.99 23.58 -7.74
CA ALA A 260 4.21 22.85 -7.36
C ALA A 260 5.19 22.79 -8.53
N ASP A 261 6.48 22.76 -8.21
CA ASP A 261 7.54 22.59 -9.19
C ASP A 261 7.66 21.12 -9.58
N GLU A 262 7.47 20.22 -8.58
CA GLU A 262 7.46 18.75 -8.77
C GLU A 262 6.42 18.13 -7.81
N CYS A 263 5.96 16.93 -8.16
CA CYS A 263 5.08 16.12 -7.32
C CYS A 263 5.44 14.65 -7.45
N PHE A 264 5.30 13.89 -6.36
CA PHE A 264 5.44 12.45 -6.40
C PHE A 264 4.57 11.78 -5.32
N LEU A 265 4.29 10.50 -5.51
CA LEU A 265 3.58 9.67 -4.55
C LEU A 265 4.53 8.67 -3.91
N THR A 266 4.16 8.22 -2.72
CA THR A 266 4.93 7.20 -2.00
C THR A 266 4.02 6.19 -1.32
N GLY A 267 4.35 4.94 -1.50
CA GLY A 267 3.71 3.83 -0.81
C GLY A 267 4.63 2.62 -0.79
N THR A 268 4.36 1.66 0.07
CA THR A 268 5.20 0.47 0.15
C THR A 268 5.26 -0.27 -1.19
N ALA A 269 4.12 -0.41 -1.89
CA ALA A 269 4.06 -1.07 -3.18
C ALA A 269 4.48 -0.16 -4.34
N ALA A 270 4.19 1.15 -4.24
CA ALA A 270 4.51 2.16 -5.24
C ALA A 270 5.97 2.65 -5.18
N GLU A 271 6.66 2.46 -4.04
CA GLU A 271 7.98 3.07 -3.78
C GLU A 271 7.90 4.60 -3.83
N VAL A 272 8.60 5.21 -4.77
CA VAL A 272 8.51 6.64 -5.10
C VAL A 272 8.18 6.75 -6.57
N ILE A 273 7.03 7.35 -6.91
CA ILE A 273 6.59 7.47 -8.30
C ILE A 273 6.26 8.93 -8.64
N PRO A 274 6.84 9.48 -9.72
CA PRO A 274 6.59 10.87 -10.10
C PRO A 274 5.15 11.11 -10.53
N VAL A 275 4.62 12.31 -10.25
CA VAL A 275 3.35 12.81 -10.77
C VAL A 275 3.61 14.02 -11.64
N ILE A 276 3.10 14.01 -12.87
CA ILE A 276 3.36 15.04 -13.87
C ILE A 276 2.13 15.89 -14.18
N ALA A 277 0.94 15.45 -13.81
CA ALA A 277 -0.29 16.20 -14.04
C ALA A 277 -1.36 15.86 -13.01
N LEU A 278 -2.17 16.86 -12.63
CA LEU A 278 -3.41 16.72 -11.86
C LEU A 278 -4.57 17.33 -12.65
N ASP A 279 -5.68 16.59 -12.79
CA ASP A 279 -6.91 17.04 -13.47
C ASP A 279 -6.61 17.61 -14.88
N ARG A 280 -5.76 16.92 -15.64
CA ARG A 280 -5.27 17.30 -16.99
C ARG A 280 -4.44 18.59 -17.03
N ARG A 281 -4.01 19.11 -15.90
CA ARG A 281 -3.15 20.29 -15.79
C ARG A 281 -1.73 19.84 -15.44
N PRO A 282 -0.71 20.23 -16.22
CA PRO A 282 0.67 19.85 -15.93
C PRO A 282 1.12 20.42 -14.56
N ILE A 283 1.94 19.66 -13.85
CA ILE A 283 2.65 20.09 -12.65
C ILE A 283 4.09 20.41 -13.08
N GLY A 284 4.59 21.58 -12.70
CA GLY A 284 5.89 22.08 -13.16
C GLY A 284 5.97 22.07 -14.68
N GLU A 285 6.97 21.38 -15.22
CA GLU A 285 7.16 21.24 -16.67
C GLU A 285 6.38 20.08 -17.32
N GLY A 286 5.52 19.39 -16.55
CA GLY A 286 4.77 18.22 -17.05
C GLY A 286 5.64 16.97 -17.27
N LYS A 287 6.76 16.86 -16.56
CA LYS A 287 7.69 15.73 -16.58
C LYS A 287 8.29 15.52 -15.17
N PRO A 288 8.86 14.33 -14.88
CA PRO A 288 9.56 14.10 -13.62
C PRO A 288 10.68 15.10 -13.38
N GLY A 289 10.72 15.68 -12.19
CA GLY A 289 11.71 16.71 -11.86
C GLY A 289 12.99 16.14 -11.22
N PRO A 290 14.05 16.94 -11.15
CA PRO A 290 15.36 16.49 -10.69
C PRO A 290 15.42 16.14 -9.19
N LEU A 291 14.64 16.80 -8.33
CA LEU A 291 14.61 16.46 -6.91
C LEU A 291 13.83 15.16 -6.68
N THR A 292 12.75 14.94 -7.41
CA THR A 292 12.03 13.65 -7.40
C THR A 292 12.96 12.51 -7.82
N ALA A 293 13.77 12.69 -8.86
CA ALA A 293 14.75 11.71 -9.29
C ALA A 293 15.78 11.39 -8.20
N ARG A 294 16.26 12.39 -7.46
CA ARG A 294 17.15 12.19 -6.31
C ARG A 294 16.49 11.37 -5.20
N PHE A 295 15.21 11.60 -4.90
CA PHE A 295 14.47 10.79 -3.92
C PHE A 295 14.31 9.35 -4.38
N ILE A 296 14.01 9.10 -5.64
CA ILE A 296 13.90 7.75 -6.22
C ILE A 296 15.25 7.01 -6.07
N GLU A 297 16.35 7.65 -6.45
CA GLU A 297 17.70 7.06 -6.34
C GLU A 297 18.06 6.75 -4.88
N ALA A 298 17.90 7.72 -3.98
CA ALA A 298 18.21 7.56 -2.56
C ALA A 298 17.33 6.48 -1.91
N PHE A 299 16.03 6.46 -2.22
CA PHE A 299 15.12 5.42 -1.71
C PHE A 299 15.54 4.03 -2.18
N ARG A 300 15.81 3.86 -3.48
CA ARG A 300 16.22 2.57 -4.05
C ARG A 300 17.56 2.09 -3.46
N ALA A 301 18.51 2.98 -3.28
CA ALA A 301 19.78 2.65 -2.63
C ALA A 301 19.57 2.16 -1.20
N LEU A 302 18.77 2.87 -0.40
CA LEU A 302 18.43 2.49 0.97
C LEU A 302 17.67 1.16 1.03
N ALA A 303 16.64 1.00 0.23
CA ALA A 303 15.78 -0.18 0.21
C ALA A 303 16.55 -1.45 -0.17
N ASN A 304 17.50 -1.36 -1.11
CA ASN A 304 18.31 -2.49 -1.56
C ASN A 304 19.46 -2.86 -0.60
N SER A 305 19.85 -1.96 0.32
CA SER A 305 20.99 -2.15 1.22
C SER A 305 20.62 -2.45 2.66
N THR A 306 19.36 -2.19 3.07
CA THR A 306 18.94 -2.31 4.48
C THR A 306 17.74 -3.22 4.65
N GLY A 307 17.46 -3.64 5.87
CA GLY A 307 16.28 -4.44 6.23
C GLY A 307 16.61 -5.74 6.96
N THR A 308 15.58 -6.39 7.48
CA THR A 308 15.67 -7.65 8.23
C THR A 308 15.93 -8.80 7.27
N PRO A 309 16.99 -9.62 7.45
CA PRO A 309 17.29 -10.76 6.57
C PRO A 309 16.15 -11.77 6.51
N CYS A 310 15.79 -12.23 5.30
CA CYS A 310 14.68 -13.18 5.08
C CYS A 310 14.97 -14.25 4.02
N ALA A 311 16.20 -14.32 3.51
CA ALA A 311 16.66 -15.37 2.57
C ALA A 311 18.03 -15.88 2.96
#